data_10e74b6fbc711d8cff2184250b91055e
#
_entry.id   10e74b6fbc711d8cff2184250b91055e
#
_cell.length_a   1.000
_cell.length_b   1.000
_cell.length_c   1.000
_cell.angle_alpha   90.00
_cell.angle_beta   90.00
_cell.angle_gamma   90.00
#
_symmetry.space_group_name_H-M   'P 1'
#
loop_
_entity.id
_entity.type
_entity.pdbx_description
1 polymer ?
#
loop_
_entity_poly.entity_id
_entity_poly.type
_entity_poly.pdbx_seq_one_letter_code
_entity_poly.pdbx_strand_id
1 'polypeptide(L)'
;SVSAFAPICAPNQCPWGQKAFSGYFGQNKALWHQHDATLLVDSATERLPILIDQGDADGFLVEQLRPALFEEACQRNDHPLELRMQTGYDHSYFFIATFIEDHLNFHAKALGLID
;
A
#
# COMPACT_ATOMS: atom_id res chain seq x y z
N SER A 1 8.02 -10.36 -4.34
CA SER A 1 7.68 -9.54 -3.17
C SER A 1 7.40 -8.10 -3.58
N VAL A 2 6.57 -7.43 -2.82
CA VAL A 2 6.18 -6.03 -3.03
C VAL A 2 6.38 -5.27 -1.73
N SER A 3 6.87 -4.03 -1.81
CA SER A 3 6.88 -3.18 -0.62
C SER A 3 6.53 -1.74 -0.94
N ALA A 4 6.00 -1.03 0.05
CA ALA A 4 5.60 0.36 -0.10
C ALA A 4 5.76 1.14 1.21
N PHE A 5 6.05 2.43 1.07
CA PHE A 5 6.03 3.41 2.15
C PHE A 5 4.83 4.32 1.99
N ALA A 6 3.98 4.38 2.99
CA ALA A 6 2.84 5.29 3.05
C ALA A 6 2.02 5.34 1.74
N PRO A 7 1.59 4.19 1.19
CA PRO A 7 0.88 4.16 -0.08
C PRO A 7 -0.56 4.63 0.03
N ILE A 8 -1.09 5.14 -1.08
CA ILE A 8 -2.54 5.28 -1.26
C ILE A 8 -3.09 3.89 -1.56
N CYS A 9 -3.77 3.29 -0.59
CA CYS A 9 -4.16 1.88 -0.67
C CYS A 9 -5.48 1.65 -1.41
N ALA A 10 -6.40 2.62 -1.36
CA ALA A 10 -7.73 2.51 -1.96
C ALA A 10 -8.07 3.79 -2.74
N PRO A 11 -7.46 4.01 -3.92
CA PRO A 11 -7.62 5.26 -4.65
C PRO A 11 -9.07 5.56 -5.07
N ASN A 12 -9.91 4.55 -5.25
CA ASN A 12 -11.34 4.77 -5.51
C ASN A 12 -12.07 5.45 -4.35
N GLN A 13 -11.53 5.37 -3.13
CA GLN A 13 -12.18 5.80 -1.90
C GLN A 13 -11.50 6.98 -1.24
N CYS A 14 -10.56 7.65 -1.90
CA CYS A 14 -9.90 8.83 -1.34
C CYS A 14 -9.88 9.98 -2.34
N PRO A 15 -9.86 11.25 -1.86
CA PRO A 15 -9.91 12.42 -2.74
C PRO A 15 -8.78 12.47 -3.78
N TRP A 16 -7.55 12.16 -3.39
CA TRP A 16 -6.41 12.17 -4.32
C TRP A 16 -6.55 11.14 -5.42
N GLY A 17 -6.98 9.93 -5.07
CA GLY A 17 -7.18 8.87 -6.05
C GLY A 17 -8.32 9.18 -7.01
N GLN A 18 -9.43 9.70 -6.51
CA GLN A 18 -10.58 10.10 -7.34
C GLN A 18 -10.20 11.21 -8.30
N LYS A 19 -9.43 12.20 -7.86
CA LYS A 19 -8.92 13.27 -8.71
C LYS A 19 -8.01 12.72 -9.81
N ALA A 20 -7.05 11.88 -9.44
CA ALA A 20 -6.11 11.29 -10.38
C ALA A 20 -6.81 10.41 -11.42
N PHE A 21 -7.69 9.52 -10.98
CA PHE A 21 -8.39 8.60 -11.86
C PHE A 21 -9.40 9.31 -12.77
N SER A 22 -10.07 10.32 -12.25
CA SER A 22 -10.94 11.19 -13.06
C SER A 22 -10.14 11.85 -14.18
N GLY A 23 -8.94 12.35 -13.91
CA GLY A 23 -8.06 12.96 -14.90
C GLY A 23 -7.50 11.96 -15.91
N TYR A 24 -7.09 10.75 -15.46
CA TYR A 24 -6.47 9.77 -16.34
C TYR A 24 -7.48 8.91 -17.11
N PHE A 25 -8.60 8.56 -16.50
CA PHE A 25 -9.54 7.56 -17.01
C PHE A 25 -10.95 8.12 -17.24
N GLY A 26 -11.18 9.41 -17.00
CA GLY A 26 -12.52 9.99 -17.04
C GLY A 26 -13.45 9.36 -16.01
N GLN A 27 -14.73 9.24 -16.32
CA GLN A 27 -15.73 8.71 -15.40
C GLN A 27 -16.00 7.20 -15.57
N ASN A 28 -15.15 6.49 -16.31
CA ASN A 28 -15.28 5.04 -16.47
C ASN A 28 -14.73 4.32 -15.23
N LYS A 29 -15.61 4.05 -14.27
CA LYS A 29 -15.26 3.42 -12.99
C LYS A 29 -14.70 2.01 -13.15
N ALA A 30 -15.03 1.29 -14.21
CA ALA A 30 -14.45 -0.02 -14.48
C ALA A 30 -12.93 0.07 -14.71
N LEU A 31 -12.47 1.13 -15.36
CA LEU A 31 -11.03 1.38 -15.50
C LEU A 31 -10.37 1.74 -14.15
N TRP A 32 -11.05 2.52 -13.31
CA TRP A 32 -10.54 2.84 -11.98
C TRP A 32 -10.28 1.59 -11.14
N HIS A 33 -11.23 0.64 -11.18
CA HIS A 33 -11.15 -0.61 -10.41
C HIS A 33 -9.92 -1.46 -10.79
N GLN A 34 -9.47 -1.36 -12.03
CA GLN A 34 -8.29 -2.09 -12.51
C GLN A 34 -6.97 -1.56 -11.96
N HIS A 35 -6.99 -0.43 -11.25
CA HIS A 35 -5.80 0.23 -10.71
C HIS A 35 -5.89 0.46 -9.19
N ASP A 36 -6.82 -0.22 -8.52
CA ASP A 36 -7.01 -0.11 -7.07
C ASP A 36 -6.60 -1.41 -6.39
N ALA A 37 -5.51 -1.36 -5.63
CA ALA A 37 -4.94 -2.55 -4.98
C ALA A 37 -5.93 -3.22 -4.01
N THR A 38 -6.75 -2.43 -3.31
CA THR A 38 -7.76 -2.95 -2.38
C THR A 38 -8.82 -3.79 -3.09
N LEU A 39 -9.15 -3.43 -4.33
CA LEU A 39 -10.08 -4.20 -5.15
C LEU A 39 -9.40 -5.36 -5.88
N LEU A 40 -8.17 -5.15 -6.37
CA LEU A 40 -7.43 -6.16 -7.12
C LEU A 40 -7.08 -7.39 -6.28
N VAL A 41 -6.86 -7.22 -4.99
CA VAL A 41 -6.55 -8.35 -4.10
C VAL A 41 -7.70 -9.36 -4.01
N ASP A 42 -8.94 -8.92 -4.23
CA ASP A 42 -10.10 -9.81 -4.24
C ASP A 42 -10.06 -10.84 -5.39
N SER A 43 -9.36 -10.54 -6.47
CA SER A 43 -9.24 -11.41 -7.64
C SER A 43 -7.80 -11.88 -7.91
N ALA A 44 -6.86 -11.56 -7.05
CA ALA A 44 -5.47 -11.93 -7.22
C ALA A 44 -5.28 -13.45 -7.14
N THR A 45 -4.63 -14.02 -8.14
CA THR A 45 -4.29 -15.46 -8.17
C THR A 45 -2.90 -15.73 -7.60
N GLU A 46 -1.99 -14.78 -7.69
CA GLU A 46 -0.67 -14.84 -7.08
C GLU A 46 -0.69 -14.15 -5.71
N ARG A 47 -0.02 -14.75 -4.75
CA ARG A 47 0.05 -14.28 -3.36
C ARG A 47 1.47 -13.86 -3.01
N LEU A 48 1.97 -12.85 -3.71
CA LEU A 48 3.28 -12.27 -3.39
C LEU A 48 3.24 -11.60 -2.02
N PRO A 49 4.23 -11.87 -1.15
CA PRO A 49 4.28 -11.20 0.14
C PRO A 49 4.45 -9.69 -0.02
N ILE A 50 3.72 -8.93 0.79
CA ILE A 50 3.68 -7.47 0.76
C ILE A 50 4.12 -6.92 2.10
N LEU A 51 5.03 -5.93 2.07
CA LEU A 51 5.45 -5.16 3.24
C LEU A 51 5.02 -3.70 3.06
N ILE A 52 4.29 -3.15 4.04
CA ILE A 52 3.94 -1.73 4.07
C ILE A 52 4.40 -1.13 5.38
N ASP A 53 5.15 -0.03 5.31
CA ASP A 53 5.41 0.84 6.45
C ASP A 53 4.56 2.11 6.35
N GLN A 54 3.91 2.48 7.46
CA GLN A 54 3.04 3.64 7.56
C GLN A 54 3.30 4.37 8.88
N GLY A 55 3.64 5.66 8.81
CA GLY A 55 3.74 6.49 10.00
C GLY A 55 2.37 6.82 10.60
N ASP A 56 2.23 6.72 11.91
CA ASP A 56 0.97 7.03 12.59
C ASP A 56 0.75 8.54 12.80
N ALA A 57 1.80 9.35 12.68
CA ALA A 57 1.75 10.81 12.69
C ALA A 57 1.66 11.43 11.29
N ASP A 58 1.41 10.62 10.27
CA ASP A 58 1.23 11.06 8.90
C ASP A 58 -0.10 11.81 8.75
N GLY A 59 -0.03 13.09 8.33
CA GLY A 59 -1.22 13.93 8.18
C GLY A 59 -2.18 13.47 7.07
N PHE A 60 -1.76 12.59 6.18
CA PHE A 60 -2.58 12.05 5.08
C PHE A 60 -3.19 10.68 5.39
N LEU A 61 -2.89 10.12 6.55
CA LEU A 61 -3.28 8.76 6.94
C LEU A 61 -4.79 8.52 6.84
N VAL A 62 -5.59 9.42 7.43
CA VAL A 62 -7.03 9.24 7.60
C VAL A 62 -7.81 9.47 6.30
N GLU A 63 -7.46 10.50 5.53
CA GLU A 63 -8.24 10.89 4.36
C GLU A 63 -7.76 10.23 3.06
N GLN A 64 -6.45 10.05 2.92
CA GLN A 64 -5.86 9.68 1.64
C GLN A 64 -5.29 8.27 1.61
N LEU A 65 -4.51 7.88 2.62
CA LEU A 65 -3.72 6.64 2.55
C LEU A 65 -4.54 5.41 2.93
N ARG A 66 -5.26 5.48 4.02
CA ARG A 66 -6.25 4.48 4.48
C ARG A 66 -5.75 3.03 4.41
N PRO A 67 -4.61 2.70 5.02
CA PRO A 67 -4.03 1.35 4.94
C PRO A 67 -4.94 0.26 5.52
N ALA A 68 -5.82 0.60 6.46
CA ALA A 68 -6.76 -0.35 7.05
C ALA A 68 -7.70 -0.98 6.02
N LEU A 69 -8.09 -0.27 4.97
CA LEU A 69 -8.93 -0.82 3.91
C LEU A 69 -8.23 -1.93 3.15
N PHE A 70 -6.95 -1.75 2.86
CA PHE A 70 -6.13 -2.75 2.20
C PHE A 70 -5.84 -3.95 3.12
N GLU A 71 -5.54 -3.67 4.39
CA GLU A 71 -5.34 -4.72 5.39
C GLU A 71 -6.56 -5.63 5.52
N GLU A 72 -7.76 -5.04 5.62
CA GLU A 72 -9.02 -5.80 5.66
C GLU A 72 -9.22 -6.66 4.40
N ALA A 73 -8.92 -6.10 3.22
CA ALA A 73 -9.03 -6.83 1.96
C ALA A 73 -8.02 -7.99 1.89
N CYS A 74 -6.80 -7.79 2.35
CA CYS A 74 -5.80 -8.85 2.43
C CYS A 74 -6.21 -9.95 3.41
N GLN A 75 -6.74 -9.59 4.58
CA GLN A 75 -7.23 -10.56 5.56
C GLN A 75 -8.38 -11.39 5.00
N ARG A 76 -9.34 -10.74 4.34
CA ARG A 76 -10.49 -11.41 3.73
C ARG A 76 -10.08 -12.41 2.65
N ASN A 77 -8.98 -12.15 1.95
CA ASN A 77 -8.48 -12.98 0.86
C ASN A 77 -7.28 -13.87 1.25
N ASP A 78 -6.93 -13.88 2.52
CA ASP A 78 -5.76 -14.62 3.01
C ASP A 78 -4.48 -14.27 2.22
N HIS A 79 -4.33 -12.99 1.87
CA HIS A 79 -3.16 -12.49 1.15
C HIS A 79 -2.06 -12.07 2.13
N PRO A 80 -0.81 -12.51 1.97
CA PRO A 80 0.25 -12.23 2.93
C PRO A 80 0.63 -10.74 2.91
N LEU A 81 0.28 -10.04 3.98
CA LEU A 81 0.60 -8.63 4.21
C LEU A 81 1.23 -8.45 5.59
N GLU A 82 2.37 -7.78 5.62
CA GLU A 82 2.94 -7.20 6.83
C GLU A 82 2.74 -5.69 6.77
N LEU A 83 1.78 -5.16 7.53
CA LEU A 83 1.56 -3.73 7.70
C LEU A 83 2.14 -3.31 9.04
N ARG A 84 3.16 -2.44 9.01
CA ARG A 84 3.82 -1.93 10.21
C ARG A 84 3.45 -0.46 10.42
N MET A 85 2.78 -0.16 11.53
CA MET A 85 2.51 1.22 11.94
C MET A 85 3.70 1.75 12.75
N GLN A 86 4.36 2.79 12.24
CA GLN A 86 5.56 3.35 12.85
C GLN A 86 5.20 4.59 13.68
N THR A 87 5.33 4.46 15.00
CA THR A 87 4.92 5.50 15.95
C THR A 87 5.75 6.77 15.79
N GLY A 88 5.06 7.91 15.63
CA GLY A 88 5.66 9.24 15.60
C GLY A 88 6.21 9.66 14.23
N TYR A 89 6.14 8.80 13.22
CA TYR A 89 6.64 9.15 11.88
C TYR A 89 5.55 9.80 11.04
N ASP A 90 5.95 10.79 10.27
CA ASP A 90 5.10 11.53 9.34
C ASP A 90 5.32 11.07 7.88
N HIS A 91 4.76 11.82 6.92
CA HIS A 91 4.90 11.54 5.48
C HIS A 91 6.15 12.23 4.94
N SER A 92 7.35 11.75 5.31
CA SER A 92 8.61 12.41 5.00
C SER A 92 9.71 11.45 4.56
N TYR A 93 10.77 12.01 3.95
CA TYR A 93 11.96 11.23 3.60
C TYR A 93 12.72 10.69 4.81
N PHE A 94 12.62 11.35 5.95
CA PHE A 94 13.22 10.83 7.19
C PHE A 94 12.59 9.48 7.58
N PHE A 95 11.27 9.36 7.44
CA PHE A 95 10.56 8.10 7.65
C PHE A 95 11.08 7.01 6.70
N ILE A 96 11.18 7.32 5.40
CA ILE A 96 11.69 6.36 4.40
C ILE A 96 13.12 5.97 4.71
N ALA A 97 14.00 6.94 4.99
CA ALA A 97 15.40 6.68 5.27
C ALA A 97 15.60 5.78 6.51
N THR A 98 14.71 5.89 7.49
CA THR A 98 14.77 5.08 8.71
C THR A 98 14.52 3.60 8.42
N PHE A 99 13.61 3.27 7.50
CA PHE A 99 13.15 1.88 7.31
C PHE A 99 13.55 1.27 5.95
N ILE A 100 14.25 2.00 5.09
CA ILE A 100 14.59 1.49 3.74
C ILE A 100 15.44 0.20 3.79
N GLU A 101 16.31 0.06 4.77
CA GLU A 101 17.13 -1.14 4.91
C GLU A 101 16.27 -2.38 5.16
N ASP A 102 15.21 -2.26 5.94
CA ASP A 102 14.28 -3.37 6.18
C ASP A 102 13.60 -3.82 4.87
N HIS A 103 13.22 -2.86 4.03
CA HIS A 103 12.62 -3.16 2.73
C HIS A 103 13.62 -3.83 1.78
N LEU A 104 14.87 -3.39 1.77
CA LEU A 104 15.93 -4.03 0.99
C LEU A 104 16.15 -5.47 1.45
N ASN A 105 16.21 -5.70 2.76
CA ASN A 105 16.36 -7.04 3.32
C ASN A 105 15.15 -7.93 3.02
N PHE A 106 13.93 -7.38 3.08
CA PHE A 106 12.71 -8.08 2.71
C PHE A 106 12.78 -8.61 1.26
N HIS A 107 13.20 -7.78 0.33
CA HIS A 107 13.35 -8.19 -1.07
C HIS A 107 14.54 -9.14 -1.26
N ALA A 108 15.66 -8.90 -0.60
CA ALA A 108 16.83 -9.77 -0.68
C ALA A 108 16.52 -11.20 -0.22
N LYS A 109 15.74 -11.35 0.86
CA LYS A 109 15.24 -12.66 1.33
C LYS A 109 14.34 -13.32 0.30
N ALA A 110 13.39 -12.58 -0.25
CA ALA A 110 12.48 -13.10 -1.27
C ALA A 110 13.20 -13.57 -2.54
N LEU A 111 14.33 -12.95 -2.86
CA LEU A 111 15.19 -13.31 -4.00
C LEU A 111 16.22 -14.40 -3.66
N GLY A 112 16.29 -14.85 -2.40
CA GLY A 112 17.26 -15.85 -1.97
C GLY A 112 18.70 -15.34 -1.90
N LEU A 113 18.91 -14.03 -1.79
CA LEU A 113 20.23 -13.41 -1.70
C LEU A 113 20.79 -13.41 -0.28
N ILE A 114 19.92 -13.47 0.71
CA ILE A 114 20.24 -13.59 2.13
C ILE A 114 19.25 -14.55 2.79
N ASP A 115 19.60 -15.06 3.99
CA ASP A 115 18.74 -15.97 4.78
C ASP A 115 17.59 -15.26 5.49
#